data_0e01657ad36734f560be2176e08ccac2
#
_entry.id   0e01657ad36734f560be2176e08ccac2
#
_cell.length_a   1.000
_cell.length_b   1.000
_cell.length_c   1.000
_cell.angle_alpha   90.00
_cell.angle_beta   90.00
_cell.angle_gamma   90.00
#
_symmetry.space_group_name_H-M   'P 1'
#
loop_
_entity.id
_entity.type
_entity.pdbx_description
1 polymer ?
#
loop_
_entity_poly.entity_id
_entity_poly.type
_entity_poly.pdbx_seq_one_letter_code
_entity_poly.pdbx_strand_id
1 'polypeptide(L)'
;MEDTMRLALISDIHGNLPFFLHLMEKIHLTPEDILVLVGDILEKGQQSLALLRHLMELSKTHTIYPLCGNCDGLVLNFFETDVMDQRFFSVYLPQHPESTIRQMAREGGFDQTDDLPKLRKDLQMAFADIWNWLKAMPTILETEHLLFVHGGVPSLDHMEELNRWACMKNDDFMGQGHAFSKWVIVGHWPVTLYNKAVPSAAPLIHRERKIISIDGGCVLKMDGQLNALILPSEESEDFQWVAYDGLDRKSVV
;
A
#
# COMPACT_ATOMS: atom_id res chain seq x y z
N MET A 1 -25.97 2.87 21.40
CA MET A 1 -24.99 2.05 20.66
C MET A 1 -24.00 3.06 20.15
N GLU A 2 -22.79 3.08 20.63
CA GLU A 2 -21.72 3.85 20.00
C GLU A 2 -21.58 3.27 18.59
N ASP A 3 -21.68 4.14 17.56
CA ASP A 3 -21.40 3.76 16.18
C ASP A 3 -19.90 3.45 16.10
N THR A 4 -19.55 2.18 16.31
CA THR A 4 -18.17 1.71 16.14
C THR A 4 -17.88 1.68 14.65
N MET A 5 -17.03 2.60 14.18
CA MET A 5 -16.62 2.67 12.79
C MET A 5 -15.80 1.43 12.43
N ARG A 6 -16.26 0.69 11.42
CA ARG A 6 -15.56 -0.48 10.89
C ARG A 6 -14.32 -0.01 10.09
N LEU A 7 -13.22 -0.72 10.24
CA LEU A 7 -12.00 -0.48 9.47
C LEU A 7 -11.83 -1.57 8.42
N ALA A 8 -11.55 -1.16 7.19
CA ALA A 8 -11.12 -2.04 6.10
C ALA A 8 -9.67 -1.70 5.74
N LEU A 9 -8.78 -2.69 5.83
CA LEU A 9 -7.34 -2.51 5.68
C LEU A 9 -6.85 -3.29 4.47
N ILE A 10 -6.21 -2.62 3.50
CA ILE A 10 -5.71 -3.22 2.26
C ILE A 10 -4.27 -2.79 2.06
N SER A 11 -3.43 -3.68 1.52
CA SER A 11 -2.03 -3.40 1.23
C SER A 11 -1.64 -3.97 -0.14
N ASP A 12 -0.54 -3.43 -0.71
CA ASP A 12 0.14 -4.01 -1.87
C ASP A 12 -0.78 -4.21 -3.09
N ILE A 13 -1.57 -3.17 -3.42
CA ILE A 13 -2.48 -3.17 -4.57
C ILE A 13 -1.69 -3.12 -5.88
N HIS A 14 -0.55 -2.40 -5.88
CA HIS A 14 0.38 -2.32 -7.00
C HIS A 14 -0.28 -1.97 -8.33
N GLY A 15 -1.12 -0.93 -8.38
CA GLY A 15 -1.77 -0.50 -9.61
C GLY A 15 -2.73 -1.52 -10.22
N ASN A 16 -3.19 -2.50 -9.45
CA ASN A 16 -4.16 -3.49 -9.90
C ASN A 16 -5.60 -3.04 -9.62
N LEU A 17 -6.06 -2.03 -10.37
CA LEU A 17 -7.40 -1.47 -10.21
C LEU A 17 -8.52 -2.51 -10.31
N PRO A 18 -8.50 -3.50 -11.23
CA PRO A 18 -9.56 -4.51 -11.28
C PRO A 18 -9.68 -5.31 -9.99
N PHE A 19 -8.56 -5.72 -9.39
CA PHE A 19 -8.59 -6.46 -8.11
C PHE A 19 -9.14 -5.59 -6.99
N PHE A 20 -8.71 -4.33 -6.95
CA PHE A 20 -9.21 -3.38 -5.97
C PHE A 20 -10.73 -3.21 -6.07
N LEU A 21 -11.28 -2.99 -7.28
CA LEU A 21 -12.72 -2.80 -7.48
C LEU A 21 -13.52 -4.04 -7.07
N HIS A 22 -13.09 -5.25 -7.45
CA HIS A 22 -13.76 -6.47 -7.03
C HIS A 22 -13.71 -6.69 -5.51
N LEU A 23 -12.58 -6.31 -4.88
CA LEU A 23 -12.47 -6.39 -3.43
C LEU A 23 -13.41 -5.40 -2.75
N MET A 24 -13.53 -4.16 -3.27
CA MET A 24 -14.50 -3.17 -2.76
C MET A 24 -15.95 -3.67 -2.84
N GLU A 25 -16.32 -4.32 -3.93
CA GLU A 25 -17.65 -4.95 -4.07
C GLU A 25 -17.87 -6.03 -3.01
N LYS A 26 -16.85 -6.86 -2.73
CA LYS A 26 -16.95 -7.94 -1.74
C LYS A 26 -17.08 -7.44 -0.30
N ILE A 27 -16.35 -6.38 0.06
CA ILE A 27 -16.39 -5.84 1.43
C ILE A 27 -17.58 -4.94 1.69
N HIS A 28 -18.31 -4.54 0.64
CA HIS A 28 -19.46 -3.62 0.74
C HIS A 28 -19.10 -2.38 1.57
N LEU A 29 -18.01 -1.69 1.16
CA LEU A 29 -17.55 -0.47 1.83
C LEU A 29 -18.66 0.59 1.82
N THR A 30 -18.90 1.19 2.98
CA THR A 30 -19.89 2.27 3.16
C THR A 30 -19.20 3.59 3.55
N PRO A 31 -19.86 4.75 3.40
CA PRO A 31 -19.27 6.03 3.80
C PRO A 31 -18.93 6.15 5.29
N GLU A 32 -19.54 5.33 6.13
CA GLU A 32 -19.29 5.25 7.58
C GLU A 32 -18.02 4.45 7.92
N ASP A 33 -17.53 3.64 6.98
CA ASP A 33 -16.32 2.84 7.17
C ASP A 33 -15.05 3.68 6.98
N ILE A 34 -13.97 3.24 7.59
CA ILE A 34 -12.63 3.78 7.38
C ILE A 34 -11.84 2.80 6.51
N LEU A 35 -11.35 3.27 5.36
CA LEU A 35 -10.42 2.53 4.52
C LEU A 35 -8.98 2.95 4.80
N VAL A 36 -8.14 2.02 5.26
CA VAL A 36 -6.70 2.26 5.41
C VAL A 36 -5.94 1.47 4.34
N LEU A 37 -5.16 2.17 3.53
CA LEU A 37 -4.29 1.57 2.53
C LEU A 37 -2.86 1.52 3.11
N VAL A 38 -2.37 0.31 3.39
CA VAL A 38 -1.11 0.10 4.12
C VAL A 38 0.10 0.05 3.16
N GLY A 39 0.14 0.98 2.21
CA GLY A 39 1.24 1.18 1.27
C GLY A 39 1.26 0.27 0.05
N ASP A 40 2.24 0.52 -0.83
CA ASP A 40 2.43 -0.12 -2.14
C ASP A 40 1.15 -0.12 -2.99
N ILE A 41 0.56 1.07 -3.09
CA ILE A 41 -0.61 1.34 -3.93
C ILE A 41 -0.21 1.30 -5.40
N LEU A 42 1.00 1.81 -5.70
CA LEU A 42 1.52 2.06 -7.03
C LEU A 42 2.53 1.00 -7.49
N GLU A 43 2.93 1.14 -8.75
CA GLU A 43 3.98 0.36 -9.41
C GLU A 43 3.62 -1.11 -9.66
N LYS A 44 4.41 -1.79 -10.47
CA LYS A 44 4.29 -3.20 -10.86
C LYS A 44 3.05 -3.54 -11.70
N GLY A 45 1.88 -3.02 -11.37
CA GLY A 45 0.64 -3.20 -12.15
C GLY A 45 0.48 -2.15 -13.26
N GLN A 46 -0.52 -2.36 -14.11
CA GLN A 46 -0.68 -1.59 -15.35
C GLN A 46 -1.57 -0.34 -15.19
N GLN A 47 -2.21 -0.15 -14.04
CA GLN A 47 -3.25 0.86 -13.87
C GLN A 47 -3.04 1.74 -12.63
N SER A 48 -1.78 2.04 -12.29
CA SER A 48 -1.45 2.88 -11.12
C SER A 48 -2.12 4.25 -11.18
N LEU A 49 -2.06 4.91 -12.34
CA LEU A 49 -2.66 6.24 -12.50
C LEU A 49 -4.20 6.20 -12.42
N ALA A 50 -4.81 5.20 -13.03
CA ALA A 50 -6.26 5.01 -12.94
C ALA A 50 -6.72 4.69 -11.50
N LEU A 51 -5.94 3.85 -10.78
CA LEU A 51 -6.20 3.56 -9.37
C LEU A 51 -6.09 4.81 -8.50
N LEU A 52 -5.05 5.64 -8.68
CA LEU A 52 -4.92 6.91 -7.95
C LEU A 52 -6.13 7.81 -8.15
N ARG A 53 -6.56 8.01 -9.38
CA ARG A 53 -7.75 8.83 -9.66
C ARG A 53 -9.02 8.26 -9.03
N HIS A 54 -9.16 6.93 -9.06
CA HIS A 54 -10.28 6.28 -8.39
C HIS A 54 -10.25 6.52 -6.87
N LEU A 55 -9.09 6.40 -6.23
CA LEU A 55 -8.94 6.65 -4.80
C LEU A 55 -9.19 8.12 -4.43
N MET A 56 -8.70 9.05 -5.24
CA MET A 56 -8.96 10.49 -5.07
C MET A 56 -10.45 10.82 -5.21
N GLU A 57 -11.16 10.16 -6.12
CA GLU A 57 -12.61 10.34 -6.26
C GLU A 57 -13.36 9.70 -5.08
N LEU A 58 -12.99 8.49 -4.69
CA LEU A 58 -13.56 7.77 -3.56
C LEU A 58 -13.38 8.56 -2.24
N SER A 59 -12.25 9.24 -2.07
CA SER A 59 -11.96 10.05 -0.87
C SER A 59 -12.88 11.26 -0.69
N LYS A 60 -13.66 11.64 -1.69
CA LYS A 60 -14.66 12.70 -1.57
C LYS A 60 -15.89 12.27 -0.79
N THR A 61 -16.14 10.98 -0.69
CA THR A 61 -17.34 10.41 -0.07
C THR A 61 -17.04 9.42 1.05
N HIS A 62 -15.81 8.94 1.14
CA HIS A 62 -15.35 7.95 2.12
C HIS A 62 -14.12 8.45 2.87
N THR A 63 -13.94 8.02 4.10
CA THR A 63 -12.73 8.29 4.87
C THR A 63 -11.63 7.31 4.44
N ILE A 64 -10.56 7.82 3.83
CA ILE A 64 -9.44 7.02 3.33
C ILE A 64 -8.13 7.54 3.92
N TYR A 65 -7.33 6.65 4.49
CA TYR A 65 -5.98 6.92 4.98
C TYR A 65 -4.95 6.12 4.16
N PRO A 66 -4.37 6.69 3.09
CA PRO A 66 -3.32 6.04 2.33
C PRO A 66 -1.96 6.25 3.01
N LEU A 67 -1.24 5.15 3.28
CA LEU A 67 0.14 5.18 3.73
C LEU A 67 1.09 5.00 2.54
N CYS A 68 2.31 5.51 2.70
CA CYS A 68 3.38 5.36 1.72
C CYS A 68 4.11 4.03 1.92
N GLY A 69 4.08 3.16 0.92
CA GLY A 69 4.96 2.00 0.81
C GLY A 69 6.27 2.31 0.06
N ASN A 70 7.15 1.32 -0.08
CA ASN A 70 8.43 1.55 -0.76
C ASN A 70 8.27 1.81 -2.26
N CYS A 71 7.29 1.22 -2.93
CA CYS A 71 7.03 1.49 -4.33
C CYS A 71 6.43 2.89 -4.54
N ASP A 72 5.54 3.33 -3.65
CA ASP A 72 5.04 4.71 -3.64
C ASP A 72 6.18 5.70 -3.38
N GLY A 73 7.09 5.35 -2.47
CA GLY A 73 8.30 6.13 -2.17
C GLY A 73 9.23 6.31 -3.36
N LEU A 74 9.31 5.35 -4.30
CA LEU A 74 10.06 5.51 -5.55
C LEU A 74 9.45 6.59 -6.44
N VAL A 75 8.11 6.61 -6.54
CA VAL A 75 7.39 7.65 -7.30
C VAL A 75 7.58 9.02 -6.64
N LEU A 76 7.48 9.10 -5.31
CA LEU A 76 7.73 10.33 -4.55
C LEU A 76 9.16 10.84 -4.75
N ASN A 77 10.16 9.97 -4.68
CA ASN A 77 11.56 10.33 -4.92
C ASN A 77 11.78 10.96 -6.32
N PHE A 78 11.07 10.48 -7.33
CA PHE A 78 11.14 11.11 -8.65
C PHE A 78 10.77 12.59 -8.58
N PHE A 79 9.77 12.95 -7.78
CA PHE A 79 9.28 14.32 -7.69
C PHE A 79 10.06 15.20 -6.68
N GLU A 80 10.61 14.63 -5.62
CA GLU A 80 11.16 15.39 -4.48
C GLU A 80 12.65 15.70 -4.60
N THR A 81 13.46 14.90 -5.32
CA THR A 81 14.91 15.02 -5.27
C THR A 81 15.53 15.51 -6.57
N ASP A 82 16.48 16.44 -6.45
CA ASP A 82 17.36 16.81 -7.56
C ASP A 82 18.45 15.76 -7.80
N VAL A 83 18.76 14.97 -6.78
CA VAL A 83 19.63 13.79 -6.89
C VAL A 83 18.75 12.59 -7.24
N MET A 84 18.57 12.37 -8.52
CA MET A 84 17.85 11.22 -9.00
C MET A 84 18.63 9.94 -8.70
N ASP A 85 17.96 8.96 -8.11
CA ASP A 85 18.50 7.61 -8.03
C ASP A 85 18.76 7.10 -9.45
N GLN A 86 20.03 7.15 -9.86
CA GLN A 86 20.44 6.74 -11.21
C GLN A 86 20.02 5.31 -11.53
N ARG A 87 19.94 4.44 -10.52
CA ARG A 87 19.51 3.05 -10.69
C ARG A 87 18.03 2.96 -11.01
N PHE A 88 17.19 3.78 -10.36
CA PHE A 88 15.78 3.86 -10.69
C PHE A 88 15.56 4.30 -12.15
N PHE A 89 16.30 5.32 -12.61
CA PHE A 89 16.13 5.86 -13.95
C PHE A 89 16.82 5.06 -15.04
N SER A 90 18.04 4.57 -14.80
CA SER A 90 18.80 3.85 -15.82
C SER A 90 18.46 2.38 -15.93
N VAL A 91 17.92 1.79 -14.88
CA VAL A 91 17.58 0.36 -14.82
C VAL A 91 16.08 0.12 -14.70
N TYR A 92 15.44 0.69 -13.70
CA TYR A 92 14.03 0.39 -13.40
C TYR A 92 13.08 0.94 -14.46
N LEU A 93 13.09 2.26 -14.72
CA LEU A 93 12.15 2.87 -15.67
C LEU A 93 12.20 2.30 -17.09
N PRO A 94 13.39 1.99 -17.67
CA PRO A 94 13.43 1.34 -18.99
C PRO A 94 12.87 -0.07 -19.01
N GLN A 95 12.95 -0.80 -17.88
CA GLN A 95 12.46 -2.17 -17.77
C GLN A 95 10.98 -2.24 -17.37
N HIS A 96 10.40 -1.14 -16.90
CA HIS A 96 9.02 -1.06 -16.42
C HIS A 96 8.22 -0.01 -17.21
N PRO A 97 7.82 -0.33 -18.44
CA PRO A 97 7.06 0.60 -19.29
C PRO A 97 5.71 0.99 -18.68
N GLU A 98 5.19 0.20 -17.77
CA GLU A 98 3.94 0.46 -17.06
C GLU A 98 4.13 1.09 -15.67
N SER A 99 5.34 1.59 -15.35
CA SER A 99 5.55 2.37 -14.13
C SER A 99 4.64 3.61 -14.09
N THR A 100 4.30 4.07 -12.91
CA THR A 100 3.42 5.24 -12.71
C THR A 100 3.93 6.46 -13.45
N ILE A 101 5.24 6.73 -13.39
CA ILE A 101 5.88 7.84 -14.12
C ILE A 101 5.67 7.72 -15.63
N ARG A 102 5.80 6.51 -16.19
CA ARG A 102 5.57 6.28 -17.62
C ARG A 102 4.09 6.40 -18.00
N GLN A 103 3.18 5.97 -17.15
CA GLN A 103 1.74 6.18 -17.35
C GLN A 103 1.41 7.69 -17.38
N MET A 104 1.93 8.46 -16.42
CA MET A 104 1.75 9.91 -16.37
C MET A 104 2.39 10.60 -17.61
N ALA A 105 3.60 10.18 -17.99
CA ALA A 105 4.28 10.74 -19.16
C ALA A 105 3.48 10.52 -20.46
N ARG A 106 2.97 9.31 -20.68
CA ARG A 106 2.13 9.00 -21.85
C ARG A 106 0.85 9.83 -21.87
N GLU A 107 0.16 9.90 -20.75
CA GLU A 107 -1.08 10.65 -20.68
C GLU A 107 -0.89 12.15 -20.84
N GLY A 108 0.20 12.70 -20.31
CA GLY A 108 0.55 14.11 -20.45
C GLY A 108 1.17 14.47 -21.81
N GLY A 109 1.49 13.49 -22.66
CA GLY A 109 2.17 13.72 -23.94
C GLY A 109 3.66 14.04 -23.78
N PHE A 110 4.31 13.56 -22.71
CA PHE A 110 5.73 13.79 -22.39
C PHE A 110 6.60 12.55 -22.57
N ASP A 111 6.08 11.49 -23.14
CA ASP A 111 6.72 10.17 -23.25
C ASP A 111 7.95 10.15 -24.21
N GLN A 112 8.11 11.18 -25.02
CA GLN A 112 9.21 11.31 -26.00
C GLN A 112 10.45 12.02 -25.43
N THR A 113 10.47 12.41 -24.14
CA THR A 113 11.61 13.12 -23.57
C THR A 113 12.54 12.20 -22.80
N ASP A 114 13.85 12.27 -23.09
CA ASP A 114 14.93 11.65 -22.31
C ASP A 114 15.50 12.61 -21.24
N ASP A 115 15.06 13.88 -21.24
CA ASP A 115 15.44 14.88 -20.24
C ASP A 115 14.59 14.70 -18.98
N LEU A 116 15.12 13.93 -18.03
CA LEU A 116 14.42 13.61 -16.79
C LEU A 116 14.11 14.82 -15.90
N PRO A 117 15.00 15.80 -15.70
CA PRO A 117 14.66 17.05 -15.02
C PRO A 117 13.49 17.79 -15.64
N LYS A 118 13.46 17.85 -16.97
CA LYS A 118 12.35 18.45 -17.71
C LYS A 118 11.07 17.64 -17.52
N LEU A 119 11.13 16.32 -17.70
CA LEU A 119 9.99 15.43 -17.49
C LEU A 119 9.39 15.61 -16.09
N ARG A 120 10.22 15.64 -15.05
CA ARG A 120 9.77 15.87 -13.67
C ARG A 120 8.95 17.15 -13.56
N LYS A 121 9.49 18.26 -14.06
CA LYS A 121 8.82 19.56 -14.01
C LYS A 121 7.49 19.56 -14.77
N ASP A 122 7.49 18.98 -15.97
CA ASP A 122 6.28 18.88 -16.79
C ASP A 122 5.20 18.04 -16.09
N LEU A 123 5.59 16.89 -15.50
CA LEU A 123 4.66 16.05 -14.73
C LEU A 123 4.17 16.70 -13.43
N GLN A 124 5.03 17.41 -12.70
CA GLN A 124 4.61 18.16 -11.50
C GLN A 124 3.56 19.22 -11.83
N MET A 125 3.68 19.85 -12.98
CA MET A 125 2.71 20.86 -13.43
C MET A 125 1.41 20.24 -13.94
N ALA A 126 1.52 19.19 -14.77
CA ALA A 126 0.36 18.57 -15.41
C ALA A 126 -0.48 17.72 -14.43
N PHE A 127 0.15 17.16 -13.39
CA PHE A 127 -0.48 16.28 -12.40
C PHE A 127 -0.28 16.80 -10.97
N ALA A 128 -0.43 18.11 -10.79
CA ALA A 128 -0.19 18.75 -9.49
C ALA A 128 -1.12 18.24 -8.38
N ASP A 129 -2.35 17.88 -8.69
CA ASP A 129 -3.32 17.27 -7.79
C ASP A 129 -2.87 15.89 -7.30
N ILE A 130 -2.43 15.03 -8.21
CA ILE A 130 -1.87 13.69 -7.89
C ILE A 130 -0.61 13.84 -7.07
N TRP A 131 0.29 14.73 -7.47
CA TRP A 131 1.52 15.02 -6.73
C TRP A 131 1.22 15.44 -5.28
N ASN A 132 0.29 16.37 -5.08
CA ASN A 132 -0.08 16.83 -3.75
C ASN A 132 -0.71 15.71 -2.91
N TRP A 133 -1.52 14.84 -3.52
CA TRP A 133 -2.13 13.71 -2.84
C TRP A 133 -1.07 12.69 -2.38
N LEU A 134 -0.13 12.33 -3.26
CA LEU A 134 0.97 11.41 -2.92
C LEU A 134 1.88 11.98 -1.84
N LYS A 135 2.21 13.27 -1.92
CA LYS A 135 3.04 13.96 -0.93
C LYS A 135 2.43 13.97 0.47
N ALA A 136 1.11 13.95 0.56
CA ALA A 136 0.38 13.95 1.82
C ALA A 136 0.35 12.57 2.50
N MET A 137 0.77 11.50 1.83
CA MET A 137 0.77 10.14 2.38
C MET A 137 1.76 10.01 3.54
N PRO A 138 1.31 9.71 4.77
CA PRO A 138 2.21 9.45 5.88
C PRO A 138 2.90 8.08 5.71
N THR A 139 4.02 7.89 6.39
CA THR A 139 4.70 6.58 6.45
C THR A 139 4.09 5.69 7.53
N ILE A 140 3.59 6.30 8.60
CA ILE A 140 2.99 5.63 9.75
C ILE A 140 1.66 6.33 10.08
N LEU A 141 0.66 5.55 10.42
CA LEU A 141 -0.57 5.99 11.05
C LEU A 141 -0.73 5.25 12.36
N GLU A 142 -1.01 5.97 13.44
CA GLU A 142 -1.14 5.42 14.77
C GLU A 142 -2.46 5.85 15.41
N THR A 143 -3.14 4.90 16.05
CA THR A 143 -4.29 5.13 16.92
C THR A 143 -3.98 4.66 18.34
N GLU A 144 -4.96 4.64 19.23
CA GLU A 144 -4.76 4.15 20.59
C GLU A 144 -4.38 2.65 20.61
N HIS A 145 -5.00 1.82 19.75
CA HIS A 145 -4.87 0.36 19.75
C HIS A 145 -4.07 -0.21 18.58
N LEU A 146 -3.94 0.54 17.49
CA LEU A 146 -3.37 0.08 16.23
C LEU A 146 -2.23 0.97 15.76
N LEU A 147 -1.27 0.36 15.07
CA LEU A 147 -0.21 1.04 14.33
C LEU A 147 -0.15 0.45 12.92
N PHE A 148 -0.26 1.31 11.93
CA PHE A 148 -0.20 0.93 10.52
C PHE A 148 1.11 1.43 9.93
N VAL A 149 1.85 0.54 9.29
CA VAL A 149 3.13 0.85 8.65
C VAL A 149 3.40 -0.17 7.56
N HIS A 150 3.92 0.25 6.41
CA HIS A 150 4.04 -0.65 5.27
C HIS A 150 5.00 -1.82 5.51
N GLY A 151 6.27 -1.56 5.83
CA GLY A 151 7.28 -2.62 6.00
C GLY A 151 7.46 -3.06 7.45
N GLY A 152 7.26 -2.15 8.40
CA GLY A 152 7.47 -2.38 9.82
C GLY A 152 8.16 -1.21 10.50
N VAL A 153 8.37 -1.35 11.80
CA VAL A 153 9.12 -0.37 12.57
C VAL A 153 10.46 -0.97 12.96
N PRO A 154 11.57 -0.34 12.62
CA PRO A 154 12.87 -0.76 13.15
C PRO A 154 12.82 -0.66 14.67
N SER A 155 13.53 -1.54 15.38
CA SER A 155 13.47 -1.62 16.84
C SER A 155 13.68 -0.24 17.47
N LEU A 156 12.68 0.28 18.22
CA LEU A 156 12.73 1.67 18.59
C LEU A 156 12.24 1.97 19.97
N ASP A 157 13.15 2.63 20.66
CA ASP A 157 12.83 3.42 21.83
C ASP A 157 12.39 4.87 21.46
N HIS A 158 12.58 5.29 20.19
CA HIS A 158 12.31 6.67 19.73
C HIS A 158 11.65 6.70 18.36
N MET A 159 10.33 6.85 18.32
CA MET A 159 9.54 7.02 17.08
C MET A 159 9.91 8.30 16.30
N GLU A 160 10.51 9.28 16.94
CA GLU A 160 10.88 10.59 16.39
C GLU A 160 12.08 10.52 15.42
N GLU A 161 12.91 9.49 15.54
CA GLU A 161 14.12 9.29 14.74
C GLU A 161 13.93 8.29 13.59
N LEU A 162 12.66 7.95 13.24
CA LEU A 162 12.36 6.92 12.27
C LEU A 162 12.87 7.27 10.87
N ASN A 163 13.76 6.45 10.37
CA ASN A 163 14.09 6.47 8.96
C ASN A 163 12.88 6.01 8.14
N ARG A 164 12.28 6.92 7.38
CA ARG A 164 11.11 6.67 6.53
C ARG A 164 11.28 5.43 5.66
N TRP A 165 12.44 5.28 5.02
CA TRP A 165 12.71 4.12 4.16
C TRP A 165 12.73 2.80 4.93
N ALA A 166 13.32 2.78 6.13
CA ALA A 166 13.35 1.58 6.97
C ALA A 166 11.93 1.15 7.42
N CYS A 167 11.01 2.10 7.57
CA CYS A 167 9.60 1.80 7.87
C CYS A 167 8.85 1.27 6.65
N MET A 168 9.21 1.72 5.45
CA MET A 168 8.59 1.25 4.22
C MET A 168 9.17 -0.09 3.74
N LYS A 169 10.41 -0.43 4.12
CA LYS A 169 11.11 -1.62 3.65
C LYS A 169 11.83 -2.34 4.79
N ASN A 170 11.13 -3.30 5.38
CA ASN A 170 11.67 -4.22 6.38
C ASN A 170 11.23 -5.64 6.04
N ASP A 171 12.11 -6.40 5.41
CA ASP A 171 11.81 -7.73 4.86
C ASP A 171 11.68 -8.81 5.96
N ASP A 172 12.04 -8.52 7.21
CA ASP A 172 12.01 -9.48 8.35
C ASP A 172 11.29 -8.96 9.59
N PHE A 173 10.36 -8.03 9.43
CA PHE A 173 9.66 -7.45 10.58
C PHE A 173 8.91 -8.51 11.41
N MET A 174 8.32 -9.51 10.76
CA MET A 174 7.65 -10.62 11.43
C MET A 174 8.60 -11.43 12.32
N GLY A 175 9.85 -11.63 11.87
CA GLY A 175 10.92 -12.29 12.66
C GLY A 175 11.48 -11.38 13.76
N GLN A 176 11.68 -10.11 13.46
CA GLN A 176 12.20 -9.09 14.37
C GLN A 176 11.25 -8.81 15.54
N GLY A 177 9.95 -8.61 15.25
CA GLY A 177 8.94 -8.21 16.23
C GLY A 177 9.08 -6.75 16.67
N HIS A 178 8.31 -6.39 17.69
CA HIS A 178 8.29 -5.06 18.30
C HIS A 178 7.95 -5.12 19.80
N ALA A 179 8.10 -3.99 20.50
CA ALA A 179 7.83 -3.85 21.93
C ALA A 179 6.56 -3.05 22.25
N PHE A 180 5.74 -2.68 21.26
CA PHE A 180 4.51 -1.92 21.47
C PHE A 180 3.41 -2.77 22.09
N SER A 181 2.55 -2.14 22.88
CA SER A 181 1.31 -2.78 23.41
C SER A 181 0.23 -2.93 22.35
N LYS A 182 0.35 -2.19 21.21
CA LYS A 182 -0.59 -2.13 20.10
C LYS A 182 -0.40 -3.27 19.10
N TRP A 183 -1.44 -3.56 18.33
CA TRP A 183 -1.30 -4.34 17.12
C TRP A 183 -0.60 -3.53 16.03
N VAL A 184 0.37 -4.13 15.35
CA VAL A 184 1.05 -3.54 14.19
C VAL A 184 0.59 -4.25 12.91
N ILE A 185 0.00 -3.50 12.00
CA ILE A 185 -0.49 -3.99 10.72
C ILE A 185 0.50 -3.60 9.63
N VAL A 186 0.97 -4.60 8.87
CA VAL A 186 1.99 -4.44 7.82
C VAL A 186 1.57 -5.08 6.50
N GLY A 187 2.20 -4.61 5.42
CA GLY A 187 2.21 -5.20 4.07
C GLY A 187 3.60 -5.67 3.67
N HIS A 188 4.06 -5.24 2.47
CA HIS A 188 5.41 -5.32 1.93
C HIS A 188 5.94 -6.73 1.62
N TRP A 189 5.91 -7.63 2.59
CA TRP A 189 6.46 -8.97 2.44
C TRP A 189 5.33 -9.98 2.25
N PRO A 190 5.18 -10.58 1.05
CA PRO A 190 4.09 -11.50 0.77
C PRO A 190 3.99 -12.61 1.81
N VAL A 191 2.81 -12.79 2.39
CA VAL A 191 2.57 -13.77 3.48
C VAL A 191 2.93 -15.19 3.09
N THR A 192 2.85 -15.54 1.80
CA THR A 192 3.30 -16.83 1.25
C THR A 192 4.77 -17.11 1.49
N LEU A 193 5.60 -16.08 1.73
CA LEU A 193 7.03 -16.23 1.97
C LEU A 193 7.36 -16.52 3.43
N TYR A 194 6.45 -16.25 4.37
CA TYR A 194 6.64 -16.58 5.79
C TYR A 194 6.41 -18.07 6.08
N ASN A 195 5.40 -18.68 5.43
CA ASN A 195 5.09 -20.09 5.63
C ASN A 195 5.23 -20.89 4.33
N LYS A 196 6.45 -21.40 4.09
CA LYS A 196 6.76 -22.16 2.88
C LYS A 196 6.22 -23.60 2.90
N ALA A 197 5.92 -24.15 4.08
CA ALA A 197 5.46 -25.53 4.21
C ALA A 197 3.97 -25.68 3.85
N VAL A 198 3.18 -24.66 4.15
CA VAL A 198 1.76 -24.59 3.77
C VAL A 198 1.52 -23.19 3.18
N PRO A 199 1.85 -22.98 1.90
CA PRO A 199 1.68 -21.68 1.27
C PRO A 199 0.23 -21.21 1.39
N SER A 200 0.06 -19.99 1.92
CA SER A 200 -1.23 -19.34 2.03
C SER A 200 -1.03 -17.85 1.74
N ALA A 201 -1.89 -17.27 0.92
CA ALA A 201 -1.93 -15.84 0.67
C ALA A 201 -2.88 -15.08 1.62
N ALA A 202 -3.54 -15.80 2.54
CA ALA A 202 -4.40 -15.21 3.57
C ALA A 202 -3.59 -14.37 4.57
N PRO A 203 -4.20 -13.34 5.19
CA PRO A 203 -3.53 -12.56 6.23
C PRO A 203 -2.91 -13.43 7.32
N LEU A 204 -1.69 -13.10 7.72
CA LEU A 204 -0.96 -13.81 8.77
C LEU A 204 -1.09 -13.05 10.09
N ILE A 205 -1.81 -13.61 11.05
CA ILE A 205 -2.08 -13.02 12.36
C ILE A 205 -1.18 -13.68 13.41
N HIS A 206 -0.16 -12.95 13.87
CA HIS A 206 0.74 -13.43 14.92
C HIS A 206 0.36 -12.84 16.29
N ARG A 207 -0.51 -13.54 17.02
CA ARG A 207 -1.12 -13.02 18.26
C ARG A 207 -0.12 -12.71 19.36
N GLU A 208 0.90 -13.55 19.58
CA GLU A 208 1.90 -13.32 20.62
C GLU A 208 2.75 -12.06 20.38
N ARG A 209 3.02 -11.74 19.13
CA ARG A 209 3.79 -10.54 18.73
C ARG A 209 2.93 -9.34 18.41
N LYS A 210 1.62 -9.50 18.39
CA LYS A 210 0.67 -8.48 17.93
C LYS A 210 1.04 -7.90 16.57
N ILE A 211 1.34 -8.76 15.59
CA ILE A 211 1.63 -8.37 14.21
C ILE A 211 0.61 -9.03 13.28
N ILE A 212 0.09 -8.25 12.34
CA ILE A 212 -0.75 -8.75 11.25
C ILE A 212 -0.12 -8.35 9.92
N SER A 213 0.27 -9.33 9.10
CA SER A 213 0.73 -9.11 7.73
C SER A 213 -0.39 -9.41 6.76
N ILE A 214 -0.70 -8.45 5.87
CA ILE A 214 -1.86 -8.53 4.97
C ILE A 214 -1.49 -8.58 3.48
N ASP A 215 -0.21 -8.51 3.09
CA ASP A 215 0.24 -8.62 1.70
C ASP A 215 -0.01 -10.03 1.17
N GLY A 216 -1.01 -10.19 0.33
CA GLY A 216 -1.35 -11.46 -0.33
C GLY A 216 -0.53 -11.74 -1.59
N GLY A 217 0.36 -10.84 -2.03
CA GLY A 217 1.21 -10.99 -3.21
C GLY A 217 0.46 -10.92 -4.54
N CYS A 218 -0.61 -10.12 -4.64
CA CYS A 218 -1.57 -10.14 -5.75
C CYS A 218 -0.98 -9.94 -7.15
N VAL A 219 0.14 -9.20 -7.28
CA VAL A 219 0.83 -8.98 -8.57
C VAL A 219 2.18 -9.70 -8.67
N LEU A 220 2.66 -10.30 -7.59
CA LEU A 220 4.00 -10.90 -7.52
C LEU A 220 3.98 -12.41 -7.58
N LYS A 221 2.86 -13.04 -7.32
CA LYS A 221 2.70 -14.50 -7.24
C LYS A 221 1.54 -14.96 -8.12
N MET A 222 1.72 -16.10 -8.80
CA MET A 222 0.66 -16.70 -9.62
C MET A 222 -0.55 -17.16 -8.79
N ASP A 223 -0.33 -17.45 -7.51
CA ASP A 223 -1.32 -17.85 -6.51
C ASP A 223 -1.57 -16.74 -5.47
N GLY A 224 -1.17 -15.51 -5.79
CA GLY A 224 -1.38 -14.34 -4.96
C GLY A 224 -2.83 -13.85 -5.01
N GLN A 225 -3.20 -13.09 -3.99
CA GLN A 225 -4.53 -12.48 -3.87
C GLN A 225 -4.41 -11.08 -3.25
N LEU A 226 -5.40 -10.23 -3.46
CA LEU A 226 -5.54 -8.98 -2.73
C LEU A 226 -6.41 -9.23 -1.50
N ASN A 227 -5.89 -8.91 -0.32
CA ASN A 227 -6.58 -9.09 0.95
C ASN A 227 -7.18 -7.76 1.44
N ALA A 228 -8.35 -7.85 2.05
CA ALA A 228 -8.88 -6.84 2.97
C ALA A 228 -9.02 -7.46 4.36
N LEU A 229 -8.31 -6.93 5.36
CA LEU A 229 -8.54 -7.24 6.75
C LEU A 229 -9.64 -6.31 7.27
N ILE A 230 -10.63 -6.87 7.96
CA ILE A 230 -11.81 -6.15 8.45
C ILE A 230 -11.82 -6.21 9.97
N LEU A 231 -11.88 -5.03 10.60
CA LEU A 231 -12.05 -4.88 12.04
C LEU A 231 -13.39 -4.18 12.32
N PRO A 232 -14.23 -4.74 13.18
CA PRO A 232 -15.49 -4.08 13.59
C PRO A 232 -15.27 -2.73 14.29
N SER A 233 -14.13 -2.57 14.97
CA SER A 233 -13.64 -1.31 15.56
C SER A 233 -12.13 -1.40 15.76
N GLU A 234 -11.46 -0.30 16.11
CA GLU A 234 -10.02 -0.29 16.38
C GLU A 234 -9.63 -1.09 17.65
N GLU A 235 -10.54 -1.27 18.59
CA GLU A 235 -10.33 -2.06 19.82
C GLU A 235 -10.55 -3.56 19.61
N SER A 236 -11.15 -3.93 18.46
CA SER A 236 -11.56 -5.30 18.20
C SER A 236 -10.36 -6.20 17.88
N GLU A 237 -10.33 -7.37 18.51
CA GLU A 237 -9.45 -8.48 18.13
C GLU A 237 -10.19 -9.57 17.31
N ASP A 238 -11.41 -9.27 16.83
CA ASP A 238 -12.15 -10.10 15.88
C ASP A 238 -11.68 -9.74 14.44
N PHE A 239 -10.56 -10.33 14.04
CA PHE A 239 -9.94 -10.10 12.74
C PHE A 239 -10.61 -10.97 11.68
N GLN A 240 -11.49 -10.38 10.91
CA GLN A 240 -12.09 -10.99 9.72
C GLN A 240 -11.31 -10.58 8.47
N TRP A 241 -11.42 -11.34 7.39
CA TRP A 241 -10.78 -10.95 6.14
C TRP A 241 -11.58 -11.45 4.92
N VAL A 242 -11.44 -10.72 3.83
CA VAL A 242 -11.99 -11.02 2.52
C VAL A 242 -10.86 -10.92 1.50
N ALA A 243 -10.88 -11.73 0.45
CA ALA A 243 -9.86 -11.68 -0.57
C ALA A 243 -10.43 -11.81 -1.99
N TYR A 244 -9.64 -11.36 -2.95
CA TYR A 244 -9.86 -11.58 -4.37
C TYR A 244 -8.57 -12.09 -5.03
N ASP A 245 -8.66 -13.26 -5.69
CA ASP A 245 -7.54 -13.98 -6.32
C ASP A 245 -7.59 -13.97 -7.85
N GLY A 246 -8.49 -13.18 -8.43
CA GLY A 246 -8.72 -13.14 -9.88
C GLY A 246 -9.60 -14.28 -10.42
N LEU A 247 -9.96 -15.26 -9.59
CA LEU A 247 -10.71 -16.45 -10.00
C LEU A 247 -12.10 -16.56 -9.34
N ASP A 248 -12.47 -15.53 -8.58
CA ASP A 248 -13.74 -15.46 -7.84
C ASP A 248 -14.03 -16.70 -6.95
N ARG A 249 -12.95 -17.34 -6.47
CA ARG A 249 -13.06 -18.39 -5.46
C ARG A 249 -13.70 -17.78 -4.23
N LYS A 250 -14.75 -18.42 -3.71
CA LYS A 250 -15.42 -17.93 -2.49
C LYS A 250 -14.39 -17.90 -1.36
N SER A 251 -14.08 -16.71 -0.87
CA SER A 251 -13.33 -16.55 0.37
C SER A 251 -14.10 -17.26 1.47
N VAL A 252 -13.48 -18.26 2.07
CA VAL A 252 -14.05 -18.94 3.23
C VAL A 252 -13.69 -18.09 4.44
N VAL A 253 -14.71 -17.61 5.12
CA VAL A 253 -14.63 -16.91 6.41
C VAL A 253 -14.09 -17.84 7.48
#